data_6058f67aaab9f671be3341dbe482d257
#
_entry.id   6058f67aaab9f671be3341dbe482d257
#
_cell.length_a   1.000
_cell.length_b   1.000
_cell.length_c   1.000
_cell.angle_alpha   90.00
_cell.angle_beta   90.00
_cell.angle_gamma   90.00
#
_symmetry.space_group_name_H-M   'P 1'
#
loop_
_entity.id
_entity.type
_entity.pdbx_description
1 polymer ?
#
loop_
_entity_poly.entity_id
_entity_poly.type
_entity_poly.pdbx_seq_one_letter_code
_entity_poly.pdbx_strand_id
1 'polypeptide(L)'
;MGLDQYAYIRENTKKFYWRKHSKLQEFKENIWYQEQGNNEEFNCKDLVLTKEMLEKLLECVQTNTLPESAGKFFYGEQFQDESAKEYQKEDIDFCKQALQAIKDGKEVVYTCWY
;
A
#
# COMPACT_ATOMS: atom_id res chain seq x y z
N MET A 1 4.83 -16.15 -10.78
CA MET A 1 4.00 -15.43 -9.82
C MET A 1 4.79 -14.35 -9.13
N GLY A 2 4.17 -13.28 -8.74
CA GLY A 2 4.81 -12.14 -8.11
C GLY A 2 3.77 -11.27 -7.42
N LEU A 3 4.22 -10.20 -6.80
CA LEU A 3 3.34 -9.27 -6.11
C LEU A 3 2.93 -8.13 -7.05
N ASP A 4 1.64 -8.07 -7.36
CA ASP A 4 1.03 -6.95 -8.07
C ASP A 4 0.11 -6.22 -7.10
N GLN A 5 0.25 -4.89 -7.03
CA GLN A 5 -0.44 -4.07 -6.06
C GLN A 5 -1.22 -2.97 -6.76
N TYR A 6 -2.46 -2.77 -6.33
CA TYR A 6 -3.35 -1.78 -6.94
C TYR A 6 -4.01 -0.94 -5.86
N ALA A 7 -4.20 0.34 -6.15
CA ALA A 7 -5.07 1.18 -5.35
C ALA A 7 -5.95 1.98 -6.29
N TYR A 8 -7.18 2.23 -5.87
CA TYR A 8 -8.10 3.01 -6.68
C TYR A 8 -9.03 3.84 -5.79
N ILE A 9 -9.52 4.93 -6.37
CA ILE A 9 -10.48 5.81 -5.74
C ILE A 9 -11.84 5.46 -6.33
N ARG A 10 -12.80 5.08 -5.50
CA ARG A 10 -14.13 4.69 -5.97
C ARG A 10 -14.80 5.85 -6.70
N GLU A 11 -15.56 5.52 -7.75
CA GLU A 11 -16.25 6.48 -8.61
C GLU A 11 -15.30 7.39 -9.40
N ASN A 12 -14.03 6.99 -9.49
CA ASN A 12 -13.03 7.68 -10.27
C ASN A 12 -12.33 6.65 -11.17
N THR A 13 -11.86 7.10 -12.32
CA THR A 13 -11.14 6.22 -13.26
C THR A 13 -9.67 6.07 -12.91
N LYS A 14 -9.16 6.85 -11.97
CA LYS A 14 -7.75 6.84 -11.63
C LYS A 14 -7.39 5.63 -10.79
N LYS A 15 -6.35 4.91 -11.23
CA LYS A 15 -5.79 3.75 -10.54
C LYS A 15 -4.31 3.95 -10.34
N PHE A 16 -3.79 3.36 -9.25
CA PHE A 16 -2.37 3.35 -8.93
C PHE A 16 -1.91 1.90 -8.98
N TYR A 17 -0.68 1.68 -9.41
CA TYR A 17 -0.14 0.34 -9.57
C TYR A 17 1.31 0.29 -9.08
N TRP A 18 1.63 -0.75 -8.32
CA TRP A 18 2.99 -1.08 -7.91
C TRP A 18 3.25 -2.54 -8.22
N ARG A 19 4.50 -2.85 -8.47
CA ARG A 19 4.91 -4.24 -8.62
C ARG A 19 6.06 -4.52 -7.68
N LYS A 20 5.89 -5.54 -6.82
CA LYS A 20 6.92 -5.99 -5.88
C LYS A 20 7.44 -4.87 -4.97
N HIS A 21 6.57 -3.95 -4.58
CA HIS A 21 6.90 -2.96 -3.56
C HIS A 21 6.63 -3.60 -2.19
N SER A 22 7.58 -4.44 -1.75
CA SER A 22 7.39 -5.29 -0.58
C SER A 22 7.21 -4.52 0.72
N LYS A 23 7.86 -3.38 0.90
CA LYS A 23 7.68 -2.56 2.10
C LYS A 23 6.28 -1.96 2.18
N LEU A 24 5.71 -1.53 1.05
CA LEU A 24 4.33 -1.08 1.01
C LEU A 24 3.37 -2.22 1.36
N GLN A 25 3.62 -3.41 0.82
CA GLN A 25 2.81 -4.59 1.12
C GLN A 25 2.87 -4.93 2.60
N GLU A 26 4.05 -4.90 3.22
CA GLU A 26 4.19 -5.16 4.65
C GLU A 26 3.41 -4.16 5.48
N PHE A 27 3.43 -2.89 5.12
CA PHE A 27 2.63 -1.86 5.79
C PHE A 27 1.13 -2.21 5.72
N LYS A 28 0.64 -2.63 4.55
CA LYS A 28 -0.77 -2.98 4.36
C LYS A 28 -1.14 -4.28 5.05
N GLU A 29 -0.26 -5.28 5.04
CA GLU A 29 -0.49 -6.54 5.75
C GLU A 29 -0.56 -6.35 7.26
N ASN A 30 0.26 -5.45 7.80
CA ASN A 30 0.19 -5.13 9.23
C ASN A 30 -1.19 -4.56 9.59
N ILE A 31 -1.77 -3.72 8.75
CA ILE A 31 -3.12 -3.21 8.96
C ILE A 31 -4.14 -4.36 8.86
N TRP A 32 -4.05 -5.17 7.81
CA TRP A 32 -5.00 -6.25 7.54
C TRP A 32 -5.02 -7.28 8.67
N TYR A 33 -3.86 -7.79 9.05
CA TYR A 33 -3.78 -8.88 10.04
C TYR A 33 -3.77 -8.39 11.47
N GLN A 34 -3.05 -7.33 11.78
CA GLN A 34 -2.83 -6.90 13.16
C GLN A 34 -3.83 -5.87 13.63
N GLU A 35 -4.06 -4.81 12.87
CA GLU A 35 -4.96 -3.75 13.30
C GLU A 35 -6.43 -4.12 13.13
N GLN A 36 -6.78 -4.81 12.05
CA GLN A 36 -8.16 -5.24 11.78
C GLN A 36 -8.47 -6.65 12.25
N GLY A 37 -7.45 -7.43 12.64
CA GLY A 37 -7.64 -8.77 13.17
C GLY A 37 -8.21 -9.78 12.19
N ASN A 38 -8.00 -9.58 10.89
CA ASN A 38 -8.52 -10.49 9.88
C ASN A 38 -7.74 -11.81 9.90
N ASN A 39 -8.44 -12.92 9.73
CA ASN A 39 -7.86 -14.25 9.67
C ASN A 39 -7.72 -14.77 8.24
N GLU A 40 -8.36 -14.12 7.29
CA GLU A 40 -8.27 -14.50 5.88
C GLU A 40 -6.99 -13.97 5.25
N GLU A 41 -6.46 -14.72 4.29
CA GLU A 41 -5.30 -14.29 3.53
C GLU A 41 -5.62 -13.02 2.75
N PHE A 42 -4.68 -12.05 2.75
CA PHE A 42 -4.89 -10.75 2.10
C PHE A 42 -4.93 -10.84 0.57
N ASN A 43 -4.45 -11.93 -0.02
CA ASN A 43 -4.41 -12.09 -1.48
C ASN A 43 -5.80 -11.90 -2.10
N CYS A 44 -5.90 -10.98 -3.07
CA CYS A 44 -7.13 -10.64 -3.79
C CYS A 44 -8.25 -10.06 -2.91
N LYS A 45 -7.89 -9.49 -1.76
CA LYS A 45 -8.84 -8.86 -0.85
C LYS A 45 -8.70 -7.34 -0.91
N ASP A 46 -9.82 -6.64 -0.72
CA ASP A 46 -9.83 -5.19 -0.70
C ASP A 46 -9.60 -4.67 0.72
N LEU A 47 -8.72 -3.70 0.85
CA LEU A 47 -8.49 -2.98 2.10
C LEU A 47 -8.92 -1.53 1.90
N VAL A 48 -9.95 -1.10 2.62
CA VAL A 48 -10.40 0.29 2.59
C VAL A 48 -9.43 1.13 3.43
N LEU A 49 -8.90 2.19 2.83
CA LEU A 49 -7.90 3.03 3.49
C LEU A 49 -8.58 4.23 4.14
N THR A 50 -8.22 4.49 5.39
CA THR A 50 -8.72 5.63 6.13
C THR A 50 -7.74 6.80 6.06
N LYS A 51 -8.20 7.99 6.46
CA LYS A 51 -7.35 9.17 6.54
C LYS A 51 -6.11 8.91 7.41
N GLU A 52 -6.32 8.30 8.57
CA GLU A 52 -5.25 8.00 9.52
C GLU A 52 -4.21 7.04 8.94
N MET A 53 -4.66 6.02 8.23
CA MET A 53 -3.76 5.07 7.56
C MET A 53 -2.91 5.77 6.50
N LEU A 54 -3.52 6.66 5.72
CA LEU A 54 -2.82 7.37 4.65
C LEU A 54 -1.85 8.41 5.19
N GLU A 55 -2.20 9.08 6.28
CA GLU A 55 -1.30 10.04 6.93
C GLU A 55 -0.06 9.32 7.48
N LYS A 56 -0.27 8.16 8.11
CA LYS A 56 0.84 7.35 8.62
C LYS A 56 1.71 6.81 7.48
N LEU A 57 1.08 6.34 6.40
CA LEU A 57 1.82 5.87 5.23
C LEU A 57 2.67 7.00 4.64
N LEU A 58 2.10 8.18 4.47
CA LEU A 58 2.82 9.33 3.93
C LEU A 58 4.03 9.68 4.80
N GLU A 59 3.87 9.70 6.12
CA GLU A 59 4.97 9.94 7.04
C GLU A 59 6.07 8.89 6.87
N CYS A 60 5.71 7.61 6.84
CA CYS A 60 6.68 6.52 6.67
C CYS A 60 7.43 6.63 5.35
N VAL A 61 6.74 6.99 4.28
CA VAL A 61 7.38 7.14 2.96
C VAL A 61 8.33 8.34 2.97
N GLN A 62 7.90 9.47 3.51
CA GLN A 62 8.73 10.68 3.55
C GLN A 62 9.98 10.54 4.41
N THR A 63 9.87 9.77 5.49
CA THR A 63 11.01 9.56 6.41
C THR A 63 11.76 8.26 6.11
N ASN A 64 11.35 7.52 5.08
CA ASN A 64 11.95 6.24 4.70
C ASN A 64 11.93 5.22 5.86
N THR A 65 10.80 5.13 6.55
CA THR A 65 10.61 4.26 7.71
C THR A 65 9.53 3.20 7.51
N LEU A 66 9.23 2.85 6.26
CA LEU A 66 8.31 1.73 5.97
C LEU A 66 8.87 0.44 6.57
N PRO A 67 7.98 -0.45 7.07
CA PRO A 67 8.44 -1.70 7.68
C PRO A 67 9.14 -2.60 6.68
N GLU A 68 10.15 -3.33 7.16
CA GLU A 68 10.84 -4.32 6.32
C GLU A 68 9.98 -5.55 6.15
N SER A 69 9.96 -6.07 4.92
CA SER A 69 9.31 -7.33 4.61
C SER A 69 10.30 -8.49 4.78
N ALA A 70 9.83 -9.64 5.22
CA ALA A 70 10.67 -10.80 5.45
C ALA A 70 9.94 -12.10 5.14
N GLY A 71 10.67 -13.07 4.55
CA GLY A 71 10.16 -14.42 4.31
C GLY A 71 9.32 -14.61 3.06
N LYS A 72 9.24 -13.61 2.19
CA LYS A 72 8.40 -13.65 1.00
C LYS A 72 9.19 -13.34 -0.28
N PHE A 73 9.98 -14.30 -0.73
CA PHE A 73 10.83 -14.12 -1.91
C PHE A 73 10.06 -13.58 -3.14
N PHE A 74 8.85 -14.07 -3.37
CA PHE A 74 8.06 -13.63 -4.53
C PHE A 74 7.57 -12.18 -4.43
N TYR A 75 7.71 -11.53 -3.27
CA TYR A 75 7.44 -10.11 -3.11
C TYR A 75 8.60 -9.23 -3.57
N GLY A 76 9.74 -9.83 -3.96
CA GLY A 76 10.92 -9.07 -4.33
C GLY A 76 11.68 -8.50 -3.14
N GLU A 77 11.67 -9.20 -2.01
CA GLU A 77 12.29 -8.71 -0.77
C GLU A 77 13.77 -8.42 -0.88
N GLN A 78 14.49 -9.16 -1.75
CA GLN A 78 15.91 -8.93 -1.96
C GLN A 78 16.20 -7.55 -2.56
N PHE A 79 15.18 -6.88 -3.11
CA PHE A 79 15.29 -5.54 -3.70
C PHE A 79 14.41 -4.53 -2.99
N GLN A 80 14.01 -4.79 -1.72
CA GLN A 80 13.02 -3.95 -1.06
C GLN A 80 13.48 -2.50 -0.86
N ASP A 81 14.76 -2.30 -0.61
CA ASP A 81 15.29 -0.94 -0.43
C ASP A 81 15.31 -0.17 -1.75
N GLU A 82 15.73 -0.83 -2.83
CA GLU A 82 15.68 -0.22 -4.15
C GLU A 82 14.26 0.08 -4.59
N SER A 83 13.33 -0.84 -4.35
CA SER A 83 11.92 -0.63 -4.68
C SER A 83 11.32 0.53 -3.90
N ALA A 84 11.60 0.62 -2.61
CA ALA A 84 11.10 1.72 -1.78
C ALA A 84 11.61 3.07 -2.28
N LYS A 85 12.89 3.13 -2.66
CA LYS A 85 13.48 4.35 -3.20
C LYS A 85 12.91 4.71 -4.56
N GLU A 86 12.74 3.72 -5.43
CA GLU A 86 12.17 3.91 -6.77
C GLU A 86 10.74 4.41 -6.71
N TYR A 87 9.93 3.86 -5.81
CA TYR A 87 8.52 4.21 -5.69
C TYR A 87 8.23 5.37 -4.76
N GLN A 88 9.23 5.94 -4.09
CA GLN A 88 9.01 6.97 -3.09
C GLN A 88 8.16 8.14 -3.60
N LYS A 89 8.46 8.62 -4.80
CA LYS A 89 7.73 9.73 -5.40
C LYS A 89 6.28 9.36 -5.71
N GLU A 90 6.06 8.17 -6.27
CA GLU A 90 4.73 7.68 -6.57
C GLU A 90 3.94 7.43 -5.30
N ASP A 91 4.57 6.94 -4.25
CA ASP A 91 3.93 6.71 -2.97
C ASP A 91 3.45 8.01 -2.34
N ILE A 92 4.29 9.05 -2.39
CA ILE A 92 3.92 10.37 -1.87
C ILE A 92 2.76 10.96 -2.68
N ASP A 93 2.84 10.87 -4.00
CA ASP A 93 1.79 11.36 -4.89
C ASP A 93 0.46 10.62 -4.64
N PHE A 94 0.52 9.31 -4.51
CA PHE A 94 -0.64 8.50 -4.17
C PHE A 94 -1.28 8.95 -2.85
N CYS A 95 -0.47 9.11 -1.81
CA CYS A 95 -0.98 9.50 -0.49
C CYS A 95 -1.67 10.87 -0.55
N LYS A 96 -1.09 11.83 -1.26
CA LYS A 96 -1.68 13.17 -1.39
C LYS A 96 -3.01 13.13 -2.14
N GLN A 97 -3.07 12.39 -3.25
CA GLN A 97 -4.31 12.27 -4.02
C GLN A 97 -5.38 11.50 -3.25
N ALA A 98 -4.99 10.44 -2.55
CA ALA A 98 -5.91 9.65 -1.74
C ALA A 98 -6.48 10.46 -0.58
N LEU A 99 -5.65 11.24 0.11
CA LEU A 99 -6.11 12.11 1.19
C LEU A 99 -7.07 13.18 0.68
N GLN A 100 -6.81 13.74 -0.50
CA GLN A 100 -7.73 14.69 -1.11
C GLN A 100 -9.06 14.04 -1.46
N ALA A 101 -9.03 12.81 -1.98
CA ALA A 101 -10.23 12.06 -2.32
C ALA A 101 -11.10 11.80 -1.08
N ILE A 102 -10.48 11.43 0.04
CA ILE A 102 -11.21 11.22 1.29
C ILE A 102 -11.84 12.51 1.79
N LYS A 103 -11.11 13.62 1.68
CA LYS A 103 -11.65 14.94 2.02
C LYS A 103 -12.87 15.28 1.17
N ASP A 104 -12.88 14.84 -0.09
CA ASP A 104 -14.01 15.03 -1.01
C ASP A 104 -15.15 14.02 -0.83
N GLY A 105 -15.05 13.15 0.18
CA GLY A 105 -16.08 12.16 0.49
C GLY A 105 -15.99 10.87 -0.31
N LYS A 106 -14.86 10.62 -0.96
CA LYS A 106 -14.65 9.40 -1.76
C LYS A 106 -13.93 8.34 -0.96
N GLU A 107 -14.10 7.08 -1.36
CA GLU A 107 -13.47 5.94 -0.72
C GLU A 107 -12.23 5.52 -1.51
N VAL A 108 -11.14 5.20 -0.80
CA VAL A 108 -9.87 4.73 -1.39
C VAL A 108 -9.66 3.28 -0.97
N VAL A 109 -9.34 2.43 -1.94
CA VAL A 109 -9.20 0.99 -1.72
C VAL A 109 -7.84 0.51 -2.23
N TYR A 110 -7.19 -0.37 -1.46
CA TYR A 110 -5.96 -1.05 -1.85
C TYR A 110 -6.24 -2.54 -1.96
N THR A 111 -5.70 -3.18 -2.99
CA THR A 111 -5.76 -4.63 -3.15
C THR A 111 -4.44 -5.16 -3.70
N CYS A 112 -4.22 -6.44 -3.57
CA CYS A 112 -2.98 -7.07 -4.03
C CYS A 112 -3.23 -8.49 -4.53
N TRP A 113 -2.34 -8.93 -5.40
CA TRP A 113 -2.33 -10.30 -5.94
C TRP A 113 -0.91 -10.86 -5.79
N TYR A 114 -0.82 -12.04 -5.19
CA TYR A 114 0.50 -12.71 -5.04
C TYR A 114 0.45 -14.23 -5.08
#